data_d85d5fcdb3b040928d3c8386cfce173f
#
_entry.id   d85d5fcdb3b040928d3c8386cfce173f
#
_cell.length_a   1.000
_cell.length_b   1.000
_cell.length_c   1.000
_cell.angle_alpha   90.00
_cell.angle_beta   90.00
_cell.angle_gamma   90.00
#
_symmetry.space_group_name_H-M   'P 1'
#
loop_
_entity.id
_entity.type
_entity.pdbx_description
1 polymer ?
#
loop_
_entity_poly.entity_id
_entity_poly.type
_entity_poly.pdbx_seq_one_letter_code
_entity_poly.pdbx_strand_id
1 'polypeptide(L)'
;DRAKDEALAYSLERKTFGTEIFNHQDVAFRIADLETGVQLGRLMARRAAWELDQGRPSTYYASMAKRHAGDHAMHAACEACYIFGGNGFNTEYPVEKLMRDARIYSIYEGTSGIQRLNVSRLMRRAFEAGANPGGPDA
;
A
#
# COMPACT_ATOMS: atom_id res chain seq x y z
N ASP A 1 -5.27 -1.52 -5.07
CA ASP A 1 -6.69 -1.36 -5.40
C ASP A 1 -7.39 -2.71 -5.54
N ARG A 2 -7.12 -3.49 -6.59
CA ARG A 2 -7.89 -4.67 -6.96
C ARG A 2 -8.16 -5.64 -5.79
N ALA A 3 -7.15 -5.97 -4.97
CA ALA A 3 -7.34 -6.86 -3.82
C ALA A 3 -8.39 -6.33 -2.83
N LYS A 4 -8.38 -5.03 -2.56
CA LYS A 4 -9.38 -4.36 -1.72
C LYS A 4 -10.77 -4.40 -2.37
N ASP A 5 -10.87 -4.13 -3.67
CA ASP A 5 -12.15 -4.11 -4.39
C ASP A 5 -12.79 -5.51 -4.42
N GLU A 6 -12.00 -6.56 -4.65
CA GLU A 6 -12.45 -7.96 -4.58
C GLU A 6 -12.91 -8.31 -3.15
N ALA A 7 -12.14 -7.92 -2.12
CA ALA A 7 -12.49 -8.17 -0.73
C ALA A 7 -13.78 -7.46 -0.32
N LEU A 8 -13.96 -6.20 -0.74
CA LEU A 8 -15.18 -5.43 -0.49
C LEU A 8 -16.39 -6.11 -1.15
N ALA A 9 -16.30 -6.41 -2.45
CA ALA A 9 -17.39 -7.06 -3.18
C ALA A 9 -17.81 -8.38 -2.53
N TYR A 10 -16.83 -9.25 -2.25
CA TYR A 10 -17.09 -10.54 -1.59
C TYR A 10 -17.72 -10.36 -0.20
N SER A 11 -17.28 -9.37 0.58
CA SER A 11 -17.79 -9.13 1.92
C SER A 11 -19.24 -8.66 1.96
N LEU A 12 -19.73 -8.05 0.90
CA LEU A 12 -21.14 -7.62 0.73
C LEU A 12 -22.04 -8.73 0.21
N GLU A 13 -21.48 -9.80 -0.38
CA GLU A 13 -22.24 -10.95 -0.89
C GLU A 13 -22.27 -12.12 0.11
N ARG A 14 -21.13 -12.41 0.72
CA ARG A 14 -20.97 -13.54 1.63
C ARG A 14 -21.70 -13.29 2.94
N LYS A 15 -22.50 -14.26 3.38
CA LYS A 15 -23.23 -14.19 4.66
C LYS A 15 -22.73 -15.23 5.65
N THR A 16 -22.61 -14.82 6.90
CA THR A 16 -22.40 -15.68 8.07
C THR A 16 -23.28 -15.19 9.21
N PHE A 17 -23.78 -16.10 10.04
CA PHE A 17 -24.67 -15.75 11.15
C PHE A 17 -25.88 -14.88 10.74
N GLY A 18 -26.38 -15.08 9.51
CA GLY A 18 -27.60 -14.42 9.02
C GLY A 18 -27.38 -13.00 8.46
N THR A 19 -26.14 -12.49 8.42
CA THR A 19 -25.82 -11.16 7.87
C THR A 19 -24.63 -11.22 6.92
N GLU A 20 -24.45 -10.20 6.09
CA GLU A 20 -23.26 -9.98 5.27
C GLU A 20 -22.01 -9.89 6.15
N ILE A 21 -20.89 -10.51 5.71
CA ILE A 21 -19.68 -10.50 6.55
C ILE A 21 -19.10 -9.11 6.72
N PHE A 22 -19.39 -8.16 5.83
CA PHE A 22 -19.06 -6.75 5.97
C PHE A 22 -19.59 -6.14 7.27
N ASN A 23 -20.75 -6.61 7.78
CA ASN A 23 -21.35 -6.13 9.02
C ASN A 23 -20.64 -6.61 10.28
N HIS A 24 -19.69 -7.55 10.17
CA HIS A 24 -18.79 -7.90 11.26
C HIS A 24 -17.68 -6.86 11.36
N GLN A 25 -17.54 -6.25 12.52
CA GLN A 25 -16.64 -5.13 12.78
C GLN A 25 -15.18 -5.38 12.30
N ASP A 26 -14.65 -6.58 12.54
CA ASP A 26 -13.30 -6.96 12.10
C ASP A 26 -13.14 -6.86 10.58
N VAL A 27 -14.11 -7.37 9.82
CA VAL A 27 -14.07 -7.29 8.34
C VAL A 27 -14.17 -5.85 7.85
N ALA A 28 -15.09 -5.07 8.41
CA ALA A 28 -15.27 -3.67 8.05
C ALA A 28 -13.99 -2.85 8.34
N PHE A 29 -13.34 -3.08 9.48
CA PHE A 29 -12.10 -2.39 9.85
C PHE A 29 -10.95 -2.74 8.91
N ARG A 30 -10.78 -4.03 8.56
CA ARG A 30 -9.77 -4.45 7.57
C ARG A 30 -9.97 -3.74 6.24
N ILE A 31 -11.19 -3.67 5.72
CA ILE A 31 -11.48 -2.99 4.45
C ILE A 31 -11.19 -1.48 4.55
N ALA A 32 -11.52 -0.83 5.67
CA ALA A 32 -11.20 0.57 5.90
C ALA A 32 -9.68 0.83 5.92
N ASP A 33 -8.90 -0.05 6.55
CA ASP A 33 -7.44 0.01 6.59
C ASP A 33 -6.83 -0.20 5.20
N LEU A 34 -7.40 -1.11 4.40
CA LEU A 34 -6.97 -1.33 3.02
C LEU A 34 -7.19 -0.08 2.16
N GLU A 35 -8.35 0.56 2.26
CA GLU A 35 -8.63 1.81 1.53
C GLU A 35 -7.69 2.94 2.00
N THR A 36 -7.51 3.09 3.30
CA THR A 36 -6.59 4.10 3.86
C THR A 36 -5.19 3.94 3.29
N GLY A 37 -4.65 2.72 3.27
CA GLY A 37 -3.31 2.47 2.72
C GLY A 37 -3.21 2.73 1.22
N VAL A 38 -4.26 2.45 0.45
CA VAL A 38 -4.34 2.80 -0.98
C VAL A 38 -4.27 4.31 -1.16
N GLN A 39 -5.05 5.08 -0.40
CA GLN A 39 -5.07 6.55 -0.51
C GLN A 39 -3.73 7.16 -0.09
N LEU A 40 -3.10 6.69 0.97
CA LEU A 40 -1.77 7.12 1.37
C LEU A 40 -0.73 6.90 0.26
N GLY A 41 -0.74 5.72 -0.37
CA GLY A 41 0.14 5.40 -1.49
C GLY A 41 -0.07 6.36 -2.68
N ARG A 42 -1.32 6.64 -3.04
CA ARG A 42 -1.67 7.59 -4.11
C ARG A 42 -1.23 9.01 -3.81
N LEU A 43 -1.45 9.49 -2.58
CA LEU A 43 -1.04 10.82 -2.16
C LEU A 43 0.48 10.98 -2.21
N MET A 44 1.24 10.00 -1.75
CA MET A 44 2.70 10.03 -1.80
C MET A 44 3.23 9.99 -3.23
N ALA A 45 2.64 9.19 -4.12
CA ALA A 45 3.02 9.13 -5.53
C ALA A 45 2.73 10.47 -6.23
N ARG A 46 1.57 11.07 -5.99
CA ARG A 46 1.20 12.39 -6.52
C ARG A 46 2.14 13.48 -5.99
N ARG A 47 2.52 13.41 -4.72
CA ARG A 47 3.48 14.35 -4.15
C ARG A 47 4.84 14.24 -4.84
N ALA A 48 5.34 13.03 -5.07
CA ALA A 48 6.60 12.82 -5.78
C ALA A 48 6.55 13.36 -7.22
N ALA A 49 5.45 13.13 -7.94
CA ALA A 49 5.24 13.66 -9.29
C ALA A 49 5.20 15.19 -9.30
N TRP A 50 4.48 15.79 -8.37
CA TRP A 50 4.40 17.24 -8.23
C TRP A 50 5.77 17.89 -7.96
N GLU A 51 6.65 17.27 -7.15
CA GLU A 51 8.01 17.78 -6.96
C GLU A 51 8.78 17.82 -8.29
N LEU A 52 8.67 16.77 -9.11
CA LEU A 52 9.29 16.75 -10.45
C LEU A 52 8.73 17.85 -11.35
N ASP A 53 7.42 18.06 -11.36
CA ASP A 53 6.76 19.11 -12.15
C ASP A 53 7.24 20.53 -11.74
N GLN A 54 7.64 20.68 -10.48
CA GLN A 54 8.24 21.93 -9.97
C GLN A 54 9.76 22.03 -10.20
N GLY A 55 10.37 21.09 -10.91
CA GLY A 55 11.83 21.04 -11.15
C GLY A 55 12.66 20.70 -9.89
N ARG A 56 12.03 20.10 -8.86
CA ARG A 56 12.69 19.76 -7.59
C ARG A 56 13.02 18.27 -7.50
N PRO A 57 14.02 17.86 -6.67
CA PRO A 57 14.31 16.46 -6.43
C PRO A 57 13.12 15.73 -5.80
N SER A 58 12.70 14.63 -6.42
CA SER A 58 11.56 13.84 -5.94
C SER A 58 11.93 12.60 -5.12
N THR A 59 13.21 12.27 -5.02
CA THR A 59 13.72 11.00 -4.46
C THR A 59 13.17 10.71 -3.07
N TYR A 60 13.00 11.73 -2.23
CA TYR A 60 12.47 11.58 -0.87
C TYR A 60 11.04 11.02 -0.88
N TYR A 61 10.14 11.67 -1.60
CA TYR A 61 8.75 11.27 -1.69
C TYR A 61 8.55 10.02 -2.56
N ALA A 62 9.34 9.86 -3.63
CA ALA A 62 9.29 8.68 -4.47
C ALA A 62 9.71 7.41 -3.71
N SER A 63 10.75 7.51 -2.86
CA SER A 63 11.17 6.40 -2.00
C SER A 63 10.11 6.04 -0.96
N MET A 64 9.45 7.04 -0.35
CA MET A 64 8.32 6.80 0.56
C MET A 64 7.15 6.13 -0.16
N ALA A 65 6.76 6.65 -1.33
CA ALA A 65 5.68 6.11 -2.14
C ALA A 65 5.93 4.66 -2.52
N LYS A 66 7.12 4.36 -3.06
CA LYS A 66 7.51 3.01 -3.49
C LYS A 66 7.54 2.03 -2.31
N ARG A 67 8.14 2.42 -1.18
CA ARG A 67 8.18 1.60 0.03
C ARG A 67 6.78 1.30 0.54
N HIS A 68 5.96 2.35 0.72
CA HIS A 68 4.60 2.19 1.26
C HIS A 68 3.74 1.36 0.32
N ALA A 69 3.67 1.70 -0.97
CA ALA A 69 2.83 1.01 -1.94
C ALA A 69 3.22 -0.47 -2.12
N GLY A 70 4.53 -0.78 -2.12
CA GLY A 70 5.02 -2.15 -2.25
C GLY A 70 4.68 -3.02 -1.03
N ASP A 71 4.90 -2.50 0.18
CA ASP A 71 4.58 -3.21 1.42
C ASP A 71 3.05 -3.35 1.58
N HIS A 72 2.29 -2.29 1.28
CA HIS A 72 0.84 -2.29 1.36
C HIS A 72 0.17 -3.20 0.31
N ALA A 73 0.74 -3.32 -0.89
CA ALA A 73 0.21 -4.24 -1.91
C ALA A 73 0.22 -5.69 -1.42
N MET A 74 1.30 -6.11 -0.77
CA MET A 74 1.40 -7.46 -0.17
C MET A 74 0.43 -7.61 1.00
N HIS A 75 0.38 -6.61 1.89
CA HIS A 75 -0.56 -6.60 3.02
C HIS A 75 -2.01 -6.71 2.52
N ALA A 76 -2.40 -5.87 1.55
CA ALA A 76 -3.75 -5.86 1.00
C ALA A 76 -4.15 -7.18 0.34
N ALA A 77 -3.22 -7.84 -0.34
CA ALA A 77 -3.48 -9.11 -0.97
C ALA A 77 -3.64 -10.25 0.08
N CYS A 78 -2.84 -10.23 1.14
CA CYS A 78 -2.99 -11.18 2.26
C CYS A 78 -4.33 -10.98 3.00
N GLU A 79 -4.70 -9.73 3.29
CA GLU A 79 -5.97 -9.41 3.94
C GLU A 79 -7.18 -9.78 3.08
N ALA A 80 -7.09 -9.60 1.76
CA ALA A 80 -8.12 -10.06 0.84
C ALA A 80 -8.31 -11.59 0.93
N CYS A 81 -7.21 -12.36 0.90
CA CYS A 81 -7.29 -13.81 1.10
C CYS A 81 -7.92 -14.17 2.46
N TYR A 82 -7.59 -13.44 3.52
CA TYR A 82 -8.16 -13.64 4.84
C TYR A 82 -9.68 -13.41 4.86
N ILE A 83 -10.15 -12.31 4.25
CA ILE A 83 -11.58 -11.97 4.15
C ILE A 83 -12.37 -13.03 3.36
N PHE A 84 -11.76 -13.59 2.30
CA PHE A 84 -12.34 -14.70 1.55
C PHE A 84 -12.39 -16.02 2.32
N GLY A 85 -11.60 -16.15 3.40
CA GLY A 85 -11.51 -17.39 4.16
C GLY A 85 -11.03 -18.56 3.30
N GLY A 86 -11.68 -19.73 3.39
CA GLY A 86 -11.31 -20.89 2.57
C GLY A 86 -11.36 -20.66 1.06
N ASN A 87 -12.22 -19.77 0.59
CA ASN A 87 -12.30 -19.38 -0.82
C ASN A 87 -11.07 -18.56 -1.26
N GLY A 88 -10.40 -17.87 -0.34
CA GLY A 88 -9.16 -17.11 -0.64
C GLY A 88 -7.95 -17.98 -0.94
N PHE A 89 -8.00 -19.26 -0.60
CA PHE A 89 -6.97 -20.25 -0.92
C PHE A 89 -7.18 -20.92 -2.28
N ASN A 90 -8.38 -20.79 -2.86
CA ASN A 90 -8.81 -21.51 -4.06
C ASN A 90 -8.54 -20.66 -5.32
N THR A 91 -8.07 -21.31 -6.40
CA THR A 91 -7.81 -20.69 -7.70
C THR A 91 -9.07 -20.26 -8.46
N GLU A 92 -10.25 -20.61 -8.01
CA GLU A 92 -11.52 -20.11 -8.55
C GLU A 92 -11.74 -18.62 -8.26
N TYR A 93 -11.03 -18.07 -7.27
CA TYR A 93 -11.07 -16.65 -6.89
C TYR A 93 -9.73 -15.96 -7.16
N PRO A 94 -9.73 -14.67 -7.52
CA PRO A 94 -8.50 -14.01 -7.97
C PRO A 94 -7.52 -13.66 -6.84
N VAL A 95 -7.94 -13.69 -5.57
CA VAL A 95 -7.18 -13.12 -4.44
C VAL A 95 -5.90 -13.91 -4.14
N GLU A 96 -5.89 -15.23 -4.32
CA GLU A 96 -4.70 -16.07 -4.15
C GLU A 96 -3.61 -15.68 -5.17
N LYS A 97 -4.00 -15.41 -6.42
CA LYS A 97 -3.09 -14.94 -7.46
C LYS A 97 -2.56 -13.55 -7.16
N LEU A 98 -3.42 -12.64 -6.70
CA LEU A 98 -3.03 -11.30 -6.31
C LEU A 98 -1.99 -11.33 -5.18
N MET A 99 -2.11 -12.26 -4.22
CA MET A 99 -1.14 -12.44 -3.15
C MET A 99 0.23 -12.91 -3.69
N ARG A 100 0.25 -13.88 -4.61
CA ARG A 100 1.50 -14.34 -5.24
C ARG A 100 2.16 -13.23 -6.06
N ASP A 101 1.37 -12.50 -6.85
CA ASP A 101 1.86 -11.41 -7.69
C ASP A 101 2.34 -10.20 -6.86
N ALA A 102 1.70 -9.90 -5.73
CA ALA A 102 2.04 -8.75 -4.91
C ALA A 102 3.45 -8.84 -4.29
N ARG A 103 3.99 -10.05 -4.14
CA ARG A 103 5.30 -10.26 -3.51
C ARG A 103 6.44 -9.51 -4.22
N ILE A 104 6.37 -9.38 -5.54
CA ILE A 104 7.43 -8.73 -6.31
C ILE A 104 7.56 -7.23 -6.00
N TYR A 105 6.47 -6.56 -5.61
CA TYR A 105 6.47 -5.11 -5.41
C TYR A 105 7.41 -4.62 -4.30
N SER A 106 7.71 -5.44 -3.31
CA SER A 106 8.68 -5.11 -2.25
C SER A 106 10.13 -5.41 -2.62
N ILE A 107 10.37 -6.05 -3.78
CA ILE A 107 11.67 -6.58 -4.20
C ILE A 107 12.27 -5.79 -5.36
N TYR A 108 11.53 -5.60 -6.46
CA TYR A 108 12.04 -5.01 -7.69
C TYR A 108 12.09 -3.46 -7.62
N GLU A 109 12.81 -2.85 -8.58
CA GLU A 109 12.94 -1.38 -8.70
C GLU A 109 13.44 -0.69 -7.41
N GLY A 110 14.30 -1.41 -6.70
CA GLY A 110 14.77 -1.01 -5.38
C GLY A 110 13.90 -1.56 -4.26
N THR A 111 14.48 -2.47 -3.48
CA THR A 111 13.76 -3.13 -2.37
C THR A 111 13.21 -2.13 -1.36
N SER A 112 12.20 -2.53 -0.59
CA SER A 112 11.69 -1.73 0.53
C SER A 112 12.80 -1.32 1.51
N GLY A 113 13.85 -2.14 1.67
CA GLY A 113 15.04 -1.83 2.46
C GLY A 113 15.85 -0.67 1.86
N ILE A 114 16.10 -0.69 0.56
CA ILE A 114 16.81 0.39 -0.16
C ILE A 114 16.01 1.70 -0.10
N GLN A 115 14.70 1.64 -0.23
CA GLN A 115 13.85 2.83 -0.13
C GLN A 115 13.93 3.47 1.27
N ARG A 116 13.91 2.65 2.33
CA ARG A 116 14.13 3.12 3.73
C ARG A 116 15.49 3.78 3.89
N LEU A 117 16.53 3.19 3.30
CA LEU A 117 17.89 3.74 3.34
C LEU A 117 17.97 5.11 2.64
N ASN A 118 17.31 5.27 1.48
CA ASN A 118 17.24 6.55 0.79
C ASN A 118 16.57 7.62 1.66
N VAL A 119 15.40 7.31 2.23
CA VAL A 119 14.68 8.24 3.12
C VAL A 119 15.55 8.65 4.30
N SER A 120 16.17 7.68 5.01
CA SER A 120 16.98 7.98 6.19
C SER A 120 18.22 8.83 5.87
N ARG A 121 18.88 8.58 4.73
CA ARG A 121 20.03 9.38 4.28
C ARG A 121 19.64 10.81 3.94
N LEU A 122 18.51 10.99 3.27
CA LEU A 122 18.00 12.33 2.93
C LEU A 122 17.57 13.10 4.17
N MET A 123 16.90 12.43 5.13
CA MET A 123 16.57 13.03 6.43
C MET A 123 17.82 13.51 7.18
N ARG A 124 18.87 12.66 7.24
CA ARG A 124 20.12 13.01 7.89
C ARG A 124 20.78 14.25 7.24
N ARG A 125 20.92 14.25 5.91
CA ARG A 125 21.51 15.38 5.16
C ARG A 125 20.75 16.67 5.41
N ALA A 126 19.41 16.63 5.36
CA ALA A 126 18.59 17.80 5.61
C ALA A 126 18.76 18.33 7.04
N PHE A 127 18.80 17.45 8.04
CA PHE A 127 19.03 17.81 9.43
C PHE A 127 20.42 18.50 9.62
N GLU A 128 21.48 17.91 9.05
CA GLU A 128 22.84 18.48 9.08
C GLU A 128 22.93 19.85 8.39
N ALA A 129 22.10 20.09 7.38
CA ALA A 129 22.00 21.36 6.65
C ALA A 129 21.01 22.38 7.29
N GLY A 130 20.33 22.03 8.38
CA GLY A 130 19.27 22.86 8.97
C GLY A 130 18.04 23.04 8.06
N ALA A 131 17.79 22.09 7.14
CA ALA A 131 16.73 22.12 6.14
C ALA A 131 15.66 21.05 6.40
N ASN A 132 14.53 21.15 5.70
CA ASN A 132 13.50 20.11 5.69
C ASN A 132 13.74 19.15 4.52
N PRO A 133 13.83 17.81 4.70
CA PRO A 133 14.14 16.86 3.65
C PRO A 133 13.09 16.81 2.52
N GLY A 134 11.89 17.34 2.73
CA GLY A 134 10.85 17.52 1.72
C GLY A 134 10.55 18.98 1.40
N GLY A 135 11.42 19.89 1.80
CA GLY A 135 11.28 21.32 1.52
C GLY A 135 11.76 21.70 0.11
N PRO A 136 11.50 22.96 -0.29
CA PRO A 136 11.93 23.46 -1.59
C PRO A 136 13.46 23.53 -1.76
N ASP A 137 14.20 23.52 -0.67
CA ASP A 137 15.66 23.64 -0.61
C ASP A 137 16.37 22.29 -0.31
N ALA A 138 15.68 21.15 -0.47
CA ALA A 138 16.20 19.81 -0.15
C ALA A 138 16.94 19.16 -1.31
#